data_8f45cbd8a5a75f9b9aeac783fa31efef
#
_entry.id   8f45cbd8a5a75f9b9aeac783fa31efef
#
_cell.length_a   1.000
_cell.length_b   1.000
_cell.length_c   1.000
_cell.angle_alpha   90.00
_cell.angle_beta   90.00
_cell.angle_gamma   90.00
#
_symmetry.space_group_name_H-M   'P 1'
#
loop_
_entity.id
_entity.type
_entity.pdbx_description
1 polymer ?
#
loop_
_entity_poly.entity_id
_entity_poly.type
_entity_poly.pdbx_seq_one_letter_code
_entity_poly.pdbx_strand_id
1 'polypeptide(L)'
;MGLFGFLKGKESEAPAPVSFPASLGSVSTGTYVPMAQIPDEMFSQGIMGTCCGVEPSEGKVYAPIDCKVSQLTDTLHAIVLEAGGIEILIHVGVDTVEMNGDGFSNSVKLGQNVKKGDLLLTMDLEKIKAAGHPATVIMAVSNTDDFSCVEETGSGEVHAGDDVLRVCK
;
A
#
# COMPACT_ATOMS: atom_id res chain seq x y z
N MET A 1 22.57 -22.48 -19.18
CA MET A 1 21.17 -22.20 -19.39
C MET A 1 20.35 -22.21 -18.14
N GLY A 2 20.54 -23.18 -17.29
CA GLY A 2 19.79 -23.26 -16.07
C GLY A 2 19.89 -21.98 -15.23
N LEU A 3 21.05 -21.38 -15.18
CA LEU A 3 21.26 -20.18 -14.42
C LEU A 3 20.38 -19.04 -14.93
N PHE A 4 20.38 -18.84 -16.22
CA PHE A 4 19.57 -17.81 -16.85
C PHE A 4 18.10 -18.05 -16.64
N GLY A 5 17.65 -19.26 -16.92
CA GLY A 5 16.27 -19.61 -16.73
C GLY A 5 15.84 -19.47 -15.29
N PHE A 6 16.71 -19.80 -14.36
CA PHE A 6 16.44 -19.70 -12.94
C PHE A 6 16.21 -18.24 -12.53
N LEU A 7 17.10 -17.34 -12.92
CA LEU A 7 16.97 -15.93 -12.59
C LEU A 7 15.70 -15.34 -13.19
N LYS A 8 15.44 -15.65 -14.44
CA LYS A 8 14.27 -15.16 -15.13
C LYS A 8 12.99 -15.69 -14.47
N GLY A 9 12.96 -16.96 -14.12
CA GLY A 9 11.82 -17.55 -13.46
C GLY A 9 11.57 -16.90 -12.11
N LYS A 10 12.64 -16.60 -11.38
CA LYS A 10 12.53 -15.98 -10.07
C LYS A 10 11.96 -14.57 -10.15
N GLU A 11 12.40 -13.79 -11.14
CA GLU A 11 11.93 -12.42 -11.30
C GLU A 11 10.51 -12.34 -11.81
N SER A 12 10.07 -13.33 -12.57
CA SER A 12 8.73 -13.33 -13.16
C SER A 12 7.75 -14.22 -12.41
N GLU A 13 8.19 -14.78 -11.30
CA GLU A 13 7.33 -15.67 -10.52
C GLU A 13 6.11 -14.93 -10.00
N ALA A 14 4.92 -15.46 -10.27
CA ALA A 14 3.67 -14.85 -9.81
C ALA A 14 3.56 -14.96 -8.29
N PRO A 15 2.82 -14.05 -7.65
CA PRO A 15 2.56 -14.16 -6.22
C PRO A 15 1.85 -15.47 -5.89
N ALA A 16 2.04 -15.94 -4.66
CA ALA A 16 1.33 -17.12 -4.19
C ALA A 16 -0.18 -16.88 -4.21
N PRO A 17 -1.00 -17.92 -4.42
CA PRO A 17 -2.44 -17.75 -4.35
C PRO A 17 -2.87 -17.20 -3.00
N VAL A 18 -3.87 -16.31 -3.01
CA VAL A 18 -4.38 -15.70 -1.80
C VAL A 18 -5.43 -16.61 -1.17
N SER A 19 -5.26 -16.87 0.12
CA SER A 19 -6.25 -17.62 0.91
C SER A 19 -7.18 -16.62 1.60
N PHE A 20 -8.48 -16.90 1.57
CA PHE A 20 -9.46 -16.03 2.21
C PHE A 20 -10.01 -16.69 3.48
N PRO A 21 -10.31 -15.90 4.53
CA PRO A 21 -10.12 -14.45 4.59
C PRO A 21 -8.65 -14.07 4.54
N ALA A 22 -8.36 -13.01 3.81
CA ALA A 22 -7.00 -12.54 3.64
C ALA A 22 -6.74 -11.36 4.58
N SER A 23 -5.55 -11.33 5.19
CA SER A 23 -5.14 -10.21 6.03
C SER A 23 -4.14 -9.37 5.28
N LEU A 24 -4.36 -8.06 5.26
CA LEU A 24 -3.41 -7.12 4.69
C LEU A 24 -2.62 -6.48 5.82
N GLY A 25 -1.31 -6.50 5.70
CA GLY A 25 -0.42 -5.93 6.70
C GLY A 25 -0.30 -4.42 6.54
N SER A 26 0.03 -3.75 7.63
CA SER A 26 0.30 -2.31 7.58
C SER A 26 1.43 -2.04 6.61
N VAL A 27 1.24 -1.04 5.77
CA VAL A 27 2.25 -0.68 4.76
C VAL A 27 3.34 0.22 5.31
N SER A 28 3.18 0.68 6.55
CA SER A 28 4.17 1.55 7.18
C SER A 28 4.13 1.36 8.68
N THR A 29 5.20 1.78 9.36
CA THR A 29 5.27 1.75 10.82
C THR A 29 4.84 3.10 11.35
N GLY A 30 3.96 3.12 12.35
CA GLY A 30 3.49 4.36 12.95
C GLY A 30 2.19 4.18 13.70
N THR A 31 1.38 5.23 13.72
CA THR A 31 0.11 5.23 14.43
C THR A 31 -1.03 4.93 13.47
N TYR A 32 -1.84 3.93 13.79
CA TYR A 32 -2.99 3.55 12.98
C TYR A 32 -4.01 4.69 12.94
N VAL A 33 -4.53 4.96 11.74
CA VAL A 33 -5.58 5.98 11.54
C VAL A 33 -6.81 5.28 10.97
N PRO A 34 -7.91 5.21 11.75
CA PRO A 34 -9.14 4.63 11.24
C PRO A 34 -9.65 5.38 10.00
N MET A 35 -10.35 4.67 9.11
CA MET A 35 -10.85 5.24 7.87
C MET A 35 -11.57 6.57 8.09
N ALA A 36 -12.46 6.63 9.07
CA ALA A 36 -13.27 7.82 9.32
C ALA A 36 -12.43 9.03 9.75
N GLN A 37 -11.19 8.84 10.16
CA GLN A 37 -10.31 9.90 10.64
C GLN A 37 -9.26 10.32 9.62
N ILE A 38 -9.23 9.70 8.44
CA ILE A 38 -8.28 10.07 7.39
C ILE A 38 -8.63 11.49 6.92
N PRO A 39 -7.64 12.40 6.83
CA PRO A 39 -7.89 13.80 6.47
C PRO A 39 -8.08 14.00 4.96
N ASP A 40 -8.92 13.18 4.34
CA ASP A 40 -9.24 13.23 2.92
C ASP A 40 -10.60 12.58 2.74
N GLU A 41 -11.58 13.34 2.26
CA GLU A 41 -12.97 12.86 2.16
C GLU A 41 -13.13 11.69 1.19
N MET A 42 -12.32 11.62 0.14
CA MET A 42 -12.38 10.50 -0.81
C MET A 42 -12.08 9.17 -0.12
N PHE A 43 -11.25 9.20 0.91
CA PHE A 43 -10.89 8.01 1.67
C PHE A 43 -11.76 7.86 2.93
N SER A 44 -11.96 8.93 3.68
CA SER A 44 -12.67 8.85 4.96
C SER A 44 -14.13 8.45 4.79
N GLN A 45 -14.73 8.75 3.65
CA GLN A 45 -16.12 8.38 3.37
C GLN A 45 -16.24 7.06 2.60
N GLY A 46 -15.11 6.39 2.34
CA GLY A 46 -15.11 5.10 1.67
C GLY A 46 -15.37 5.16 0.17
N ILE A 47 -15.26 6.34 -0.43
CA ILE A 47 -15.50 6.50 -1.88
C ILE A 47 -14.48 5.68 -2.68
N MET A 48 -13.24 5.61 -2.18
CA MET A 48 -12.18 4.83 -2.82
C MET A 48 -12.12 3.38 -2.32
N GLY A 49 -13.16 2.93 -1.61
CA GLY A 49 -13.22 1.61 -1.01
C GLY A 49 -12.91 1.65 0.48
N THR A 50 -13.08 0.50 1.15
CA THR A 50 -12.71 0.39 2.57
C THR A 50 -11.20 0.54 2.71
N CYS A 51 -10.78 1.37 3.64
CA CYS A 51 -9.37 1.70 3.76
C CYS A 51 -8.98 1.96 5.20
N CYS A 52 -7.69 2.12 5.42
CA CYS A 52 -7.14 2.57 6.68
C CYS A 52 -5.90 3.40 6.39
N GLY A 53 -5.44 4.13 7.40
CA GLY A 53 -4.25 4.95 7.28
C GLY A 53 -3.24 4.62 8.37
N VAL A 54 -2.03 5.10 8.16
CA VAL A 54 -0.97 5.07 9.17
C VAL A 54 -0.29 6.42 9.14
N GLU A 55 -0.17 7.05 10.31
CA GLU A 55 0.66 8.23 10.46
C GLU A 55 2.09 7.74 10.62
N PRO A 56 2.94 7.84 9.59
CA PRO A 56 4.21 7.10 9.57
C PRO A 56 5.25 7.75 10.49
N SER A 57 6.00 6.90 11.20
CA SER A 57 7.13 7.35 12.00
C SER A 57 8.44 7.27 11.23
N GLU A 58 8.43 6.58 10.07
CA GLU A 58 9.59 6.52 9.19
C GLU A 58 9.13 6.57 7.74
N GLY A 59 10.00 7.00 6.84
CA GLY A 59 9.65 7.24 5.45
C GLY A 59 9.74 6.02 4.55
N LYS A 60 9.15 4.91 4.96
CA LYS A 60 9.21 3.67 4.19
C LYS A 60 7.83 3.06 4.04
N VAL A 61 7.56 2.53 2.84
CA VAL A 61 6.28 1.89 2.52
C VAL A 61 6.57 0.48 2.00
N TYR A 62 5.89 -0.49 2.58
CA TYR A 62 6.13 -1.92 2.33
C TYR A 62 4.91 -2.61 1.76
N ALA A 63 5.12 -3.73 1.08
CA ALA A 63 4.03 -4.52 0.52
C ALA A 63 3.19 -5.16 1.65
N PRO A 64 1.85 -5.05 1.58
CA PRO A 64 0.96 -5.57 2.62
C PRO A 64 0.69 -7.07 2.51
N ILE A 65 0.97 -7.65 1.36
CA ILE A 65 0.72 -9.04 1.04
C ILE A 65 1.58 -9.37 -0.18
N ASP A 66 1.80 -10.64 -0.46
CA ASP A 66 2.45 -11.04 -1.70
C ASP A 66 1.56 -10.58 -2.86
N CYS A 67 2.12 -9.79 -3.78
CA CYS A 67 1.30 -9.12 -4.79
C CYS A 67 2.12 -8.74 -6.02
N LYS A 68 1.43 -8.18 -7.00
CA LYS A 68 2.05 -7.67 -8.22
C LYS A 68 1.81 -6.16 -8.29
N VAL A 69 2.82 -5.42 -8.72
CA VAL A 69 2.70 -3.98 -8.94
C VAL A 69 1.95 -3.77 -10.25
N SER A 70 0.68 -3.35 -10.18
CA SER A 70 -0.16 -3.21 -11.36
C SER A 70 -0.19 -1.79 -11.92
N GLN A 71 0.04 -0.78 -11.07
CA GLN A 71 0.15 0.61 -11.52
C GLN A 71 1.13 1.35 -10.62
N LEU A 72 1.83 2.31 -11.20
CA LEU A 72 2.80 3.13 -10.48
C LEU A 72 2.77 4.52 -11.10
N THR A 73 2.41 5.52 -10.30
CA THR A 73 2.32 6.90 -10.81
C THR A 73 3.70 7.49 -11.03
N ASP A 74 3.82 8.38 -12.01
CA ASP A 74 5.09 9.05 -12.28
C ASP A 74 5.55 9.90 -11.09
N THR A 75 4.59 10.43 -10.35
CA THR A 75 4.85 11.27 -9.16
C THR A 75 5.05 10.44 -7.90
N LEU A 76 4.96 9.11 -7.99
CA LEU A 76 5.25 8.17 -6.91
C LEU A 76 4.39 8.32 -5.66
N HIS A 77 3.34 9.15 -5.72
CA HIS A 77 2.46 9.35 -4.57
C HIS A 77 1.43 8.22 -4.43
N ALA A 78 1.27 7.39 -5.45
CA ALA A 78 0.30 6.29 -5.41
C ALA A 78 0.84 5.07 -6.15
N ILE A 79 0.51 3.90 -5.62
CA ILE A 79 0.87 2.62 -6.23
C ILE A 79 -0.33 1.70 -6.11
N VAL A 80 -0.62 0.93 -7.15
CA VAL A 80 -1.71 -0.06 -7.13
C VAL A 80 -1.10 -1.44 -7.21
N LEU A 81 -1.56 -2.31 -6.32
CA LEU A 81 -1.11 -3.70 -6.22
C LEU A 81 -2.28 -4.63 -6.50
N GLU A 82 -1.97 -5.81 -7.00
CA GLU A 82 -2.99 -6.83 -7.25
C GLU A 82 -2.57 -8.13 -6.57
N ALA A 83 -3.50 -8.73 -5.84
CA ALA A 83 -3.26 -10.00 -5.14
C ALA A 83 -4.56 -10.80 -5.08
N GLY A 84 -4.62 -11.90 -5.83
CA GLY A 84 -5.76 -12.82 -5.78
C GLY A 84 -7.11 -12.16 -6.04
N GLY A 85 -7.15 -11.20 -6.93
CA GLY A 85 -8.37 -10.45 -7.24
C GLY A 85 -8.59 -9.24 -6.34
N ILE A 86 -7.77 -9.04 -5.31
CA ILE A 86 -7.84 -7.85 -4.46
C ILE A 86 -7.05 -6.73 -5.13
N GLU A 87 -7.70 -5.58 -5.34
CA GLU A 87 -7.03 -4.40 -5.89
C GLU A 87 -6.72 -3.45 -4.74
N ILE A 88 -5.43 -3.24 -4.49
CA ILE A 88 -4.97 -2.47 -3.34
C ILE A 88 -4.35 -1.17 -3.84
N LEU A 89 -4.91 -0.04 -3.40
CA LEU A 89 -4.37 1.27 -3.68
C LEU A 89 -3.63 1.76 -2.44
N ILE A 90 -2.35 2.10 -2.60
CA ILE A 90 -1.59 2.75 -1.54
C ILE A 90 -1.37 4.19 -1.97
N HIS A 91 -1.85 5.13 -1.17
CA HIS A 91 -1.74 6.56 -1.43
C HIS A 91 -0.86 7.15 -0.34
N VAL A 92 0.24 7.78 -0.74
CA VAL A 92 1.27 8.23 0.19
C VAL A 92 1.11 9.71 0.43
N GLY A 93 0.55 10.04 1.60
CA GLY A 93 0.24 11.42 1.97
C GLY A 93 -1.07 11.89 1.36
N VAL A 94 -1.47 13.09 1.74
CA VAL A 94 -2.69 13.73 1.24
C VAL A 94 -2.28 14.90 0.35
N ASP A 95 -2.82 14.94 -0.88
CA ASP A 95 -2.51 15.95 -1.89
C ASP A 95 -1.04 15.97 -2.30
N THR A 96 -0.30 14.93 -2.02
CA THR A 96 1.14 14.84 -2.31
C THR A 96 1.44 14.73 -3.80
N VAL A 97 0.42 14.50 -4.64
CA VAL A 97 0.58 14.59 -6.09
C VAL A 97 1.14 15.96 -6.50
N GLU A 98 0.85 17.00 -5.72
CA GLU A 98 1.31 18.37 -5.99
C GLU A 98 2.82 18.52 -5.82
N MET A 99 3.47 17.57 -5.16
CA MET A 99 4.92 17.59 -4.97
C MET A 99 5.69 17.10 -6.19
N ASN A 100 4.99 16.59 -7.20
CA ASN A 100 5.59 16.14 -8.47
C ASN A 100 6.75 15.14 -8.28
N GLY A 101 6.65 14.27 -7.30
CA GLY A 101 7.65 13.24 -7.04
C GLY A 101 8.81 13.71 -6.16
N ASP A 102 8.87 14.99 -5.82
CA ASP A 102 9.94 15.49 -4.97
C ASP A 102 9.81 14.89 -3.57
N GLY A 103 10.87 14.25 -3.10
CA GLY A 103 10.87 13.57 -1.82
C GLY A 103 10.43 12.12 -1.87
N PHE A 104 10.13 11.58 -3.06
CA PHE A 104 9.73 10.18 -3.22
C PHE A 104 10.74 9.42 -4.07
N SER A 105 10.99 8.17 -3.70
CA SER A 105 11.84 7.24 -4.48
C SER A 105 11.17 5.89 -4.51
N ASN A 106 11.07 5.26 -5.66
CA ASN A 106 10.52 3.92 -5.71
C ASN A 106 11.61 2.85 -5.66
N SER A 107 11.24 1.67 -5.19
CA SER A 107 12.14 0.51 -5.13
C SER A 107 11.63 -0.63 -5.98
N VAL A 108 10.54 -0.41 -6.73
CA VAL A 108 9.91 -1.45 -7.54
C VAL A 108 9.59 -0.92 -8.92
N LYS A 109 9.28 -1.84 -9.82
CA LYS A 109 8.92 -1.54 -11.20
C LYS A 109 7.52 -2.02 -11.50
N LEU A 110 6.88 -1.37 -12.47
CA LEU A 110 5.58 -1.80 -12.97
C LEU A 110 5.66 -3.26 -13.42
N GLY A 111 4.72 -4.08 -12.97
CA GLY A 111 4.66 -5.49 -13.31
C GLY A 111 5.50 -6.41 -12.42
N GLN A 112 6.26 -5.85 -11.49
CA GLN A 112 7.10 -6.65 -10.61
C GLN A 112 6.24 -7.38 -9.58
N ASN A 113 6.61 -8.65 -9.30
CA ASN A 113 6.02 -9.40 -8.21
C ASN A 113 6.84 -9.17 -6.95
N VAL A 114 6.15 -8.86 -5.85
CA VAL A 114 6.78 -8.55 -4.57
C VAL A 114 6.15 -9.42 -3.48
N LYS A 115 6.90 -9.62 -2.41
CA LYS A 115 6.44 -10.37 -1.26
C LYS A 115 6.08 -9.44 -0.13
N LYS A 116 5.19 -9.88 0.75
CA LYS A 116 4.82 -9.12 1.94
C LYS A 116 6.09 -8.69 2.66
N GLY A 117 6.16 -7.40 2.96
CA GLY A 117 7.31 -6.81 3.64
C GLY A 117 8.40 -6.28 2.74
N ASP A 118 8.31 -6.50 1.43
CA ASP A 118 9.27 -5.90 0.50
C ASP A 118 9.06 -4.39 0.45
N LEU A 119 10.17 -3.65 0.38
CA LEU A 119 10.12 -2.20 0.30
C LEU A 119 9.58 -1.77 -1.06
N LEU A 120 8.53 -0.96 -1.07
CA LEU A 120 7.92 -0.46 -2.30
C LEU A 120 8.47 0.91 -2.68
N LEU A 121 8.49 1.82 -1.72
CA LEU A 121 9.01 3.16 -1.96
C LEU A 121 9.46 3.79 -0.64
N THR A 122 10.20 4.88 -0.77
CA THR A 122 10.59 5.72 0.37
C THR A 122 10.07 7.12 0.15
N MET A 123 9.84 7.83 1.24
CA MET A 123 9.37 9.21 1.22
C MET A 123 10.13 10.02 2.25
N ASP A 124 10.33 11.29 1.93
CA ASP A 124 10.99 12.23 2.82
C ASP A 124 9.91 12.95 3.63
N LEU A 125 9.72 12.53 4.89
CA LEU A 125 8.69 13.06 5.75
C LEU A 125 8.86 14.57 5.98
N GLU A 126 10.10 15.05 6.05
CA GLU A 126 10.37 16.47 6.25
C GLU A 126 9.92 17.29 5.05
N LYS A 127 10.13 16.79 3.84
CA LYS A 127 9.69 17.50 2.63
C LYS A 127 8.19 17.54 2.53
N ILE A 128 7.51 16.44 2.87
CA ILE A 128 6.05 16.38 2.86
C ILE A 128 5.49 17.40 3.84
N LYS A 129 6.06 17.44 5.04
CA LYS A 129 5.64 18.38 6.07
C LYS A 129 5.91 19.81 5.64
N ALA A 130 7.09 20.07 5.09
CA ALA A 130 7.47 21.42 4.61
C ALA A 130 6.54 21.90 3.49
N ALA A 131 6.02 20.98 2.68
CA ALA A 131 5.07 21.30 1.61
C ALA A 131 3.65 21.53 2.14
N GLY A 132 3.42 21.30 3.43
CA GLY A 132 2.13 21.54 4.06
C GLY A 132 1.13 20.41 3.90
N HIS A 133 1.58 19.22 3.55
CA HIS A 133 0.70 18.06 3.36
C HIS A 133 0.76 17.09 4.53
N PRO A 134 -0.38 16.46 4.88
CA PRO A 134 -0.32 15.32 5.79
C PRO A 134 0.47 14.18 5.17
N ALA A 135 1.26 13.50 5.98
CA ALA A 135 2.07 12.37 5.51
C ALA A 135 1.35 11.03 5.67
N THR A 136 0.08 11.04 6.06
CA THR A 136 -0.71 9.82 6.28
C THR A 136 -0.61 8.90 5.08
N VAL A 137 -0.20 7.66 5.32
CA VAL A 137 -0.13 6.64 4.27
C VAL A 137 -1.43 5.87 4.30
N ILE A 138 -2.13 5.83 3.17
CA ILE A 138 -3.48 5.25 3.08
C ILE A 138 -3.41 3.97 2.25
N MET A 139 -4.05 2.90 2.75
CA MET A 139 -4.21 1.66 2.00
C MET A 139 -5.69 1.39 1.84
N ALA A 140 -6.15 1.29 0.59
CA ALA A 140 -7.56 1.06 0.28
C ALA A 140 -7.71 -0.20 -0.57
N VAL A 141 -8.79 -0.96 -0.33
CA VAL A 141 -9.21 -2.02 -1.24
C VAL A 141 -10.20 -1.38 -2.20
N SER A 142 -9.70 -1.00 -3.37
CA SER A 142 -10.51 -0.19 -4.31
C SER A 142 -11.69 -0.96 -4.88
N ASN A 143 -11.61 -2.28 -4.94
CA ASN A 143 -12.71 -3.12 -5.41
C ASN A 143 -13.43 -3.82 -4.25
N THR A 144 -13.66 -3.08 -3.16
CA THR A 144 -14.34 -3.59 -1.96
C THR A 144 -15.66 -4.31 -2.30
N ASP A 145 -16.40 -3.80 -3.28
CA ASP A 145 -17.70 -4.35 -3.64
C ASP A 145 -17.63 -5.77 -4.24
N ASP A 146 -16.44 -6.21 -4.64
CA ASP A 146 -16.25 -7.56 -5.16
C ASP A 146 -16.16 -8.61 -4.04
N PHE A 147 -16.13 -8.17 -2.78
CA PHE A 147 -15.91 -9.05 -1.63
C PHE A 147 -17.08 -8.99 -0.66
N SER A 148 -17.27 -10.08 0.09
CA SER A 148 -18.36 -10.14 1.07
C SER A 148 -18.10 -9.22 2.26
N CYS A 149 -16.84 -9.01 2.61
CA CYS A 149 -16.49 -8.03 3.63
C CYS A 149 -15.06 -7.53 3.42
N VAL A 150 -14.86 -6.27 3.74
CA VAL A 150 -13.52 -5.69 3.91
C VAL A 150 -13.62 -4.87 5.19
N GLU A 151 -12.83 -5.20 6.19
CA GLU A 151 -12.99 -4.56 7.50
C GLU A 151 -11.65 -4.20 8.12
N GLU A 152 -11.69 -3.14 8.93
CA GLU A 152 -10.51 -2.68 9.64
C GLU A 152 -10.25 -3.57 10.85
N THR A 153 -8.98 -3.97 11.02
CA THR A 153 -8.57 -4.80 12.14
C THR A 153 -7.41 -4.17 12.93
N GLY A 154 -6.91 -3.02 12.50
CA GLY A 154 -5.80 -2.34 13.15
C GLY A 154 -6.23 -1.39 14.24
N SER A 155 -5.30 -1.02 15.10
CA SER A 155 -5.50 0.00 16.13
C SER A 155 -4.17 0.36 16.78
N GLY A 156 -4.10 1.55 17.36
CA GLY A 156 -2.94 1.99 18.15
C GLY A 156 -1.67 2.10 17.33
N GLU A 157 -0.55 1.74 17.94
CA GLU A 157 0.73 1.72 17.24
C GLU A 157 0.86 0.44 16.45
N VAL A 158 1.28 0.55 15.19
CA VAL A 158 1.45 -0.61 14.31
C VAL A 158 2.85 -0.60 13.71
N HIS A 159 3.35 -1.79 13.45
CA HIS A 159 4.58 -1.99 12.69
C HIS A 159 4.20 -2.46 11.29
N ALA A 160 5.04 -2.16 10.33
CA ALA A 160 4.83 -2.67 8.96
C ALA A 160 4.65 -4.19 9.03
N GLY A 161 3.59 -4.68 8.39
CA GLY A 161 3.25 -6.10 8.40
C GLY A 161 2.19 -6.50 9.42
N ASP A 162 1.90 -5.68 10.42
CA ASP A 162 0.82 -5.98 11.38
C ASP A 162 -0.52 -5.94 10.65
N ASP A 163 -1.40 -6.87 10.96
CA ASP A 163 -2.71 -6.95 10.30
C ASP A 163 -3.54 -5.70 10.57
N VAL A 164 -3.99 -5.04 9.51
CA VAL A 164 -4.79 -3.82 9.62
C VAL A 164 -6.09 -3.85 8.81
N LEU A 165 -6.18 -4.69 7.78
CA LEU A 165 -7.42 -4.90 7.03
C LEU A 165 -7.62 -6.39 6.80
N ARG A 166 -8.88 -6.82 6.79
CA ARG A 166 -9.24 -8.19 6.50
C ARG A 166 -10.24 -8.21 5.34
N VAL A 167 -9.99 -9.07 4.37
CA VAL A 167 -10.82 -9.21 3.17
C VAL A 167 -11.46 -10.59 3.18
N CYS A 168 -12.78 -10.67 3.10
CA CYS A 168 -13.54 -11.91 3.04
C CYS A 168 -14.10 -12.09 1.63
N LYS A 169 -13.98 -13.28 1.11
CA LYS A 169 -14.46 -13.57 -0.23
C LYS A 169 -15.97 -13.79 -0.29
#